data_3782c7968638ab08efe8f39e089f624b
#
_entry.id   3782c7968638ab08efe8f39e089f624b
#
_cell.length_a   1.000
_cell.length_b   1.000
_cell.length_c   1.000
_cell.angle_alpha   90.00
_cell.angle_beta   90.00
_cell.angle_gamma   90.00
#
_symmetry.space_group_name_H-M   'P 1'
#
loop_
_entity.id
_entity.type
_entity.pdbx_description
1 polymer ?
#
loop_
_entity_poly.entity_id
_entity_poly.type
_entity_poly.pdbx_seq_one_letter_code
_entity_poly.pdbx_strand_id
1 'polypeptide(L)'
;LQRVNEMLINDEMLGDTFASLLLLRWDPATHNITYANAGHCRPVLFSSEDAEIVEYSNMILGLDEDADFADTTIALDPHHALIVYTDALIEQEQPDGTLTGEETVLDTAKEAYGASQPIPALLDGLLDRSVAQEFDDDILFFCLQRNY
;
A
#
# COMPACT_ATOMS: atom_id res chain seq x y z
N LEU A 1 10.25 5.96 -11.86
CA LEU A 1 9.14 6.93 -11.71
C LEU A 1 9.44 8.27 -12.36
N GLN A 2 10.68 8.80 -12.27
CA GLN A 2 11.05 10.11 -12.84
C GLN A 2 10.57 10.30 -14.29
N ARG A 3 10.86 9.33 -15.18
CA ARG A 3 10.44 9.40 -16.57
C ARG A 3 8.92 9.42 -16.77
N VAL A 4 8.18 8.74 -15.90
CA VAL A 4 6.71 8.75 -15.95
C VAL A 4 6.18 10.11 -15.52
N ASN A 5 6.77 10.71 -14.48
CA ASN A 5 6.45 12.06 -14.03
C ASN A 5 6.67 13.10 -15.16
N GLU A 6 7.84 13.07 -15.80
CA GLU A 6 8.16 13.94 -16.93
C GLU A 6 7.15 13.76 -18.09
N MET A 7 6.72 12.52 -18.37
CA MET A 7 5.73 12.26 -19.42
C MET A 7 4.36 12.83 -19.07
N LEU A 8 3.90 12.68 -17.82
CA LEU A 8 2.61 13.23 -17.39
C LEU A 8 2.59 14.76 -17.47
N ILE A 9 3.65 15.42 -17.01
CA ILE A 9 3.73 16.88 -16.97
C ILE A 9 3.83 17.47 -18.38
N ASN A 10 4.57 16.82 -19.30
CA ASN A 10 4.84 17.36 -20.63
C ASN A 10 3.84 16.94 -21.70
N ASP A 11 2.87 16.08 -21.40
CA ASP A 11 1.86 15.63 -22.36
C ASP A 11 0.68 16.61 -22.41
N GLU A 12 0.63 17.40 -23.49
CA GLU A 12 -0.44 18.40 -23.70
C GLU A 12 -1.86 17.77 -23.77
N MET A 13 -1.98 16.47 -24.06
CA MET A 13 -3.27 15.78 -24.10
C MET A 13 -3.78 15.36 -22.72
N LEU A 14 -2.87 15.15 -21.75
CA LEU A 14 -3.20 14.74 -20.39
C LEU A 14 -3.54 15.94 -19.50
N GLY A 15 -3.14 17.15 -19.87
CA GLY A 15 -3.41 18.38 -19.12
C GLY A 15 -2.84 18.30 -17.70
N ASP A 16 -3.61 18.72 -16.71
CA ASP A 16 -3.23 18.69 -15.29
C ASP A 16 -3.47 17.29 -14.64
N THR A 17 -3.15 16.21 -15.35
CA THR A 17 -3.33 14.85 -14.85
C THR A 17 -2.24 14.49 -13.85
N PHE A 18 -2.63 13.97 -12.72
CA PHE A 18 -1.74 13.39 -11.72
C PHE A 18 -2.14 11.95 -11.40
N ALA A 19 -1.20 11.14 -10.93
CA ALA A 19 -1.46 9.75 -10.59
C ALA A 19 -0.64 9.29 -9.39
N SER A 20 -1.22 8.48 -8.51
CA SER A 20 -0.48 7.70 -7.54
C SER A 20 0.05 6.43 -8.20
N LEU A 21 1.26 6.00 -7.82
CA LEU A 21 1.87 4.79 -8.34
C LEU A 21 2.80 4.15 -7.32
N LEU A 22 2.59 2.87 -7.04
CA LEU A 22 3.54 2.04 -6.31
C LEU A 22 4.16 1.03 -7.27
N LEU A 23 5.47 1.11 -7.47
CA LEU A 23 6.24 0.17 -8.28
C LEU A 23 7.06 -0.73 -7.38
N LEU A 24 6.85 -2.05 -7.52
CA LEU A 24 7.54 -3.08 -6.75
C LEU A 24 8.39 -3.97 -7.67
N ARG A 25 9.61 -4.27 -7.25
CA ARG A 25 10.48 -5.26 -7.89
C ARG A 25 10.95 -6.29 -6.87
N TRP A 26 10.49 -7.52 -7.04
CA TRP A 26 10.95 -8.66 -6.27
C TRP A 26 12.23 -9.26 -6.86
N ASP A 27 13.24 -9.51 -6.02
CA ASP A 27 14.44 -10.25 -6.37
C ASP A 27 14.41 -11.63 -5.67
N PRO A 28 14.19 -12.72 -6.42
CA PRO A 28 14.09 -14.05 -5.83
C PRO A 28 15.44 -14.60 -5.34
N ALA A 29 16.58 -14.03 -5.75
CA ALA A 29 17.90 -14.47 -5.32
C ALA A 29 18.29 -13.91 -3.96
N THR A 30 17.91 -12.67 -3.69
CA THR A 30 18.21 -11.97 -2.43
C THR A 30 17.02 -11.90 -1.49
N HIS A 31 15.82 -12.25 -1.97
CA HIS A 31 14.55 -12.09 -1.27
C HIS A 31 14.24 -10.64 -0.85
N ASN A 32 14.77 -9.70 -1.59
CA ASN A 32 14.51 -8.29 -1.36
C ASN A 32 13.41 -7.77 -2.29
N ILE A 33 12.66 -6.82 -1.78
CA ILE A 33 11.73 -5.99 -2.56
C ILE A 33 12.34 -4.59 -2.65
N THR A 34 12.65 -4.14 -3.86
CA THR A 34 12.93 -2.74 -4.12
C THR A 34 11.64 -2.08 -4.57
N TYR A 35 11.26 -0.98 -3.96
CA TYR A 35 10.04 -0.27 -4.31
C TYR A 35 10.27 1.24 -4.41
N ALA A 36 9.41 1.88 -5.21
CA ALA A 36 9.26 3.32 -5.25
C ALA A 36 7.77 3.66 -5.17
N ASN A 37 7.41 4.54 -4.25
CA ASN A 37 6.03 4.96 -3.99
C ASN A 37 5.87 6.42 -4.35
N ALA A 38 4.98 6.73 -5.27
CA ALA A 38 4.61 8.09 -5.68
C ALA A 38 3.16 8.38 -5.25
N GLY A 39 2.97 8.81 -4.00
CA GLY A 39 1.67 9.21 -3.48
C GLY A 39 0.64 8.09 -3.32
N HIS A 40 1.03 6.82 -3.43
CA HIS A 40 0.15 5.69 -3.16
C HIS A 40 0.11 5.38 -1.66
N CYS A 41 -0.94 4.68 -1.18
CA CYS A 41 -1.03 4.17 0.19
C CYS A 41 0.24 3.43 0.58
N ARG A 42 0.68 3.61 1.83
CA ARG A 42 1.90 2.98 2.32
C ARG A 42 1.68 1.49 2.55
N PRO A 43 2.53 0.61 1.98
CA PRO A 43 2.43 -0.83 2.22
C PRO A 43 2.61 -1.17 3.69
N VAL A 44 2.04 -2.31 4.11
CA VAL A 44 2.27 -2.90 5.42
C VAL A 44 3.16 -4.12 5.27
N LEU A 45 4.30 -4.13 5.95
CA LEU A 45 5.12 -5.33 6.13
C LEU A 45 4.56 -6.11 7.32
N PHE A 46 4.09 -7.30 7.04
CA PHE A 46 3.46 -8.20 7.99
C PHE A 46 4.40 -9.37 8.28
N SER A 47 4.79 -9.54 9.53
CA SER A 47 5.73 -10.58 9.94
C SER A 47 5.13 -11.56 10.96
N SER A 48 5.92 -12.55 11.35
CA SER A 48 5.54 -13.47 12.42
C SER A 48 5.54 -12.86 13.81
N GLU A 49 6.05 -11.69 14.00
CA GLU A 49 6.21 -11.05 15.31
C GLU A 49 5.46 -9.72 15.39
N ASP A 50 5.32 -9.01 14.24
CA ASP A 50 4.70 -7.69 14.20
C ASP A 50 4.24 -7.33 12.79
N ALA A 51 3.52 -6.21 12.68
CA ALA A 51 3.19 -5.55 11.44
C ALA A 51 3.64 -4.08 11.53
N GLU A 52 4.22 -3.57 10.45
CA GLU A 52 4.70 -2.20 10.37
C GLU A 52 4.34 -1.54 9.04
N ILE A 53 4.09 -0.24 9.07
CA ILE A 53 3.92 0.56 7.87
C ILE A 53 5.29 0.83 7.26
N VAL A 54 5.41 0.60 5.96
CA VAL A 54 6.63 0.91 5.22
C VAL A 54 6.69 2.42 4.93
N GLU A 55 7.58 3.11 5.63
CA GLU A 55 7.55 4.58 5.86
C GLU A 55 7.89 5.46 4.65
N TYR A 56 8.27 4.93 3.49
CA TYR A 56 8.78 5.77 2.42
C TYR A 56 7.76 6.03 1.32
N SER A 57 7.46 7.30 1.07
CA SER A 57 6.63 7.76 -0.04
C SER A 57 7.21 9.03 -0.65
N ASN A 58 7.17 9.13 -1.97
CA ASN A 58 7.48 10.34 -2.71
C ASN A 58 6.20 11.10 -3.07
N MET A 59 6.38 12.28 -3.69
CA MET A 59 5.27 13.07 -4.22
C MET A 59 4.50 12.29 -5.29
N ILE A 60 3.23 12.59 -5.44
CA ILE A 60 2.38 12.07 -6.52
C ILE A 60 2.94 12.47 -7.91
N LEU A 61 2.79 11.61 -8.89
CA LEU A 61 3.24 11.86 -10.26
C LEU A 61 2.40 12.93 -10.95
N GLY A 62 3.04 13.74 -11.79
CA GLY A 62 2.38 14.77 -12.60
C GLY A 62 2.16 16.11 -11.90
N LEU A 63 2.57 16.25 -10.62
CA LEU A 63 2.32 17.46 -9.83
C LEU A 63 3.50 18.44 -9.81
N ASP A 64 4.74 17.93 -9.76
CA ASP A 64 5.94 18.75 -9.63
C ASP A 64 7.05 18.22 -10.55
N GLU A 65 7.54 19.09 -11.44
CA GLU A 65 8.61 18.76 -12.38
C GLU A 65 9.93 18.43 -11.69
N ASP A 66 10.19 19.07 -10.56
CA ASP A 66 11.41 18.92 -9.75
C ASP A 66 11.30 17.77 -8.71
N ALA A 67 10.19 17.02 -8.69
CA ALA A 67 10.02 15.92 -7.76
C ALA A 67 11.10 14.85 -7.95
N ASP A 68 11.69 14.40 -6.84
CA ASP A 68 12.64 13.29 -6.81
C ASP A 68 11.94 12.00 -6.37
N PHE A 69 12.25 10.90 -7.06
CA PHE A 69 11.66 9.58 -6.79
C PHE A 69 12.76 8.58 -6.46
N ALA A 70 13.04 8.45 -5.18
CA ALA A 70 14.01 7.48 -4.70
C ALA A 70 13.41 6.09 -4.51
N ASP A 71 14.27 5.09 -4.63
CA ASP A 71 13.96 3.69 -4.35
C ASP A 71 14.30 3.35 -2.90
N THR A 72 13.53 2.47 -2.30
CA THR A 72 13.84 1.84 -1.01
C THR A 72 13.84 0.33 -1.16
N THR A 73 14.68 -0.34 -0.38
CA THR A 73 14.76 -1.81 -0.40
C THR A 73 14.46 -2.36 0.99
N ILE A 74 13.53 -3.31 1.04
CA ILE A 74 13.16 -4.06 2.25
C ILE A 74 13.44 -5.54 2.03
N ALA A 75 13.83 -6.25 3.09
CA ALA A 75 13.92 -7.70 3.09
C ALA A 75 12.53 -8.31 3.30
N LEU A 76 12.19 -9.31 2.48
CA LEU A 76 11.03 -10.15 2.74
C LEU A 76 11.54 -11.48 3.31
N ASP A 77 11.66 -11.55 4.63
CA ASP A 77 12.13 -12.72 5.33
C ASP A 77 11.13 -13.90 5.28
N PRO A 78 11.52 -15.13 5.61
CA PRO A 78 10.58 -16.25 5.70
C PRO A 78 9.39 -15.90 6.60
N HIS A 79 8.20 -16.27 6.15
CA HIS A 79 6.92 -16.00 6.81
C HIS A 79 6.50 -14.52 6.85
N HIS A 80 7.24 -13.62 6.20
CA HIS A 80 6.81 -12.26 6.01
C HIS A 80 5.88 -12.13 4.79
N ALA A 81 5.02 -11.12 4.83
CA ALA A 81 4.17 -10.72 3.72
C ALA A 81 4.20 -9.19 3.56
N LEU A 82 4.24 -8.72 2.33
CA LEU A 82 4.00 -7.33 1.99
C LEU A 82 2.57 -7.17 1.51
N ILE A 83 1.84 -6.27 2.12
CA ILE A 83 0.45 -5.96 1.84
C ILE A 83 0.38 -4.60 1.17
N VAL A 84 -0.31 -4.54 0.03
CA VAL A 84 -0.59 -3.32 -0.73
C VAL A 84 -2.09 -3.21 -0.91
N TYR A 85 -2.64 -2.02 -0.79
CA TYR A 85 -4.08 -1.77 -0.86
C TYR A 85 -4.38 -0.39 -1.46
N THR A 86 -5.58 -0.20 -1.96
CA THR A 86 -6.07 1.10 -2.44
C THR A 86 -6.65 1.93 -1.29
N ASP A 87 -6.72 3.23 -1.49
CA ASP A 87 -7.24 4.22 -0.54
C ASP A 87 -8.69 3.95 -0.11
N ALA A 88 -9.49 3.31 -0.95
CA ALA A 88 -10.84 2.88 -0.59
C ALA A 88 -10.93 2.11 0.74
N LEU A 89 -9.86 1.41 1.17
CA LEU A 89 -9.83 0.73 2.47
C LEU A 89 -9.61 1.68 3.66
N ILE A 90 -8.93 2.79 3.47
CA ILE A 90 -8.56 3.72 4.54
C ILE A 90 -9.43 4.99 4.56
N GLU A 91 -10.14 5.26 3.49
CA GLU A 91 -11.04 6.40 3.37
C GLU A 91 -12.50 6.09 3.75
N GLN A 92 -12.76 4.88 4.23
CA GLN A 92 -14.09 4.51 4.74
C GLN A 92 -14.43 5.32 5.99
N GLU A 93 -15.65 5.88 6.00
CA GLU A 93 -16.16 6.60 7.16
C GLU A 93 -16.56 5.61 8.27
N GLN A 94 -16.09 5.88 9.48
CA GLN A 94 -16.44 5.14 10.69
C GLN A 94 -17.78 5.66 11.27
N PRO A 95 -18.46 4.93 12.19
CA PRO A 95 -19.72 5.35 12.80
C PRO A 95 -19.64 6.69 13.52
N ASP A 96 -18.45 7.11 13.92
CA ASP A 96 -18.21 8.39 14.60
C ASP A 96 -17.87 9.54 13.65
N GLY A 97 -17.86 9.29 12.33
CA GLY A 97 -17.56 10.26 11.28
C GLY A 97 -16.06 10.44 11.02
N THR A 98 -15.19 9.63 11.62
CA THR A 98 -13.76 9.60 11.29
C THR A 98 -13.48 8.65 10.13
N LEU A 99 -12.36 8.83 9.42
CA LEU A 99 -11.91 7.87 8.41
C LEU A 99 -11.20 6.69 9.08
N THR A 100 -11.25 5.53 8.42
CA THR A 100 -10.57 4.31 8.85
C THR A 100 -9.06 4.55 9.07
N GLY A 101 -8.37 5.11 8.09
CA GLY A 101 -6.95 5.46 8.19
C GLY A 101 -6.00 4.25 8.12
N GLU A 102 -4.73 4.53 7.86
CA GLU A 102 -3.69 3.49 7.72
C GLU A 102 -3.41 2.74 9.04
N GLU A 103 -3.59 3.40 10.20
CA GLU A 103 -3.41 2.77 11.51
C GLU A 103 -4.39 1.61 11.72
N THR A 104 -5.61 1.72 11.21
CA THR A 104 -6.58 0.63 11.29
C THR A 104 -6.13 -0.59 10.48
N VAL A 105 -5.51 -0.38 9.31
CA VAL A 105 -4.94 -1.48 8.52
C VAL A 105 -3.82 -2.16 9.30
N LEU A 106 -2.93 -1.38 9.92
CA LEU A 106 -1.84 -1.86 10.74
C LEU A 106 -2.32 -2.67 11.95
N ASP A 107 -3.27 -2.14 12.70
CA ASP A 107 -3.82 -2.80 13.89
C ASP A 107 -4.56 -4.09 13.53
N THR A 108 -5.33 -4.06 12.44
CA THR A 108 -6.02 -5.27 11.93
C THR A 108 -5.01 -6.33 11.48
N ALA A 109 -3.89 -5.91 10.86
CA ALA A 109 -2.80 -6.82 10.50
C ALA A 109 -2.18 -7.47 11.75
N LYS A 110 -1.93 -6.71 12.81
CA LYS A 110 -1.42 -7.24 14.09
C LYS A 110 -2.38 -8.23 14.74
N GLU A 111 -3.68 -7.95 14.72
CA GLU A 111 -4.70 -8.86 15.24
C GLU A 111 -4.81 -10.15 14.43
N ALA A 112 -4.74 -10.07 13.11
CA ALA A 112 -4.81 -11.23 12.22
C ALA A 112 -3.59 -12.15 12.32
N TYR A 113 -2.47 -11.64 12.84
CA TYR A 113 -1.19 -12.34 12.88
C TYR A 113 -1.25 -13.73 13.53
N GLY A 114 -1.96 -13.90 14.61
CA GLY A 114 -2.11 -15.20 15.32
C GLY A 114 -3.12 -16.16 14.69
N ALA A 115 -3.79 -15.78 13.62
CA ALA A 115 -4.78 -16.63 12.97
C ALA A 115 -4.13 -17.77 12.18
N SER A 116 -4.87 -18.88 12.00
CA SER A 116 -4.42 -20.02 11.16
C SER A 116 -4.28 -19.66 9.69
N GLN A 117 -4.97 -18.63 9.23
CA GLN A 117 -4.91 -18.05 7.90
C GLN A 117 -4.84 -16.52 8.04
N PRO A 118 -3.64 -15.94 8.27
CA PRO A 118 -3.51 -14.52 8.60
C PRO A 118 -4.03 -13.56 7.51
N ILE A 119 -3.80 -13.87 6.23
CA ILE A 119 -4.22 -12.99 5.14
C ILE A 119 -5.74 -12.95 4.97
N PRO A 120 -6.47 -14.07 4.92
CA PRO A 120 -7.93 -14.05 5.00
C PRO A 120 -8.46 -13.34 6.25
N ALA A 121 -7.88 -13.61 7.42
CA ALA A 121 -8.31 -12.97 8.68
C ALA A 121 -8.11 -11.45 8.65
N LEU A 122 -7.02 -10.97 8.06
CA LEU A 122 -6.79 -9.54 7.86
C LEU A 122 -7.85 -8.93 6.95
N LEU A 123 -8.12 -9.55 5.80
CA LEU A 123 -9.11 -9.04 4.86
C LEU A 123 -10.50 -9.02 5.49
N ASP A 124 -10.92 -10.10 6.14
CA ASP A 124 -12.20 -10.18 6.84
C ASP A 124 -12.30 -9.09 7.94
N GLY A 125 -11.22 -8.92 8.73
CA GLY A 125 -11.18 -7.90 9.78
C GLY A 125 -11.26 -6.45 9.25
N LEU A 126 -10.70 -6.17 8.08
CA LEU A 126 -10.81 -4.85 7.43
C LEU A 126 -12.23 -4.61 6.90
N LEU A 127 -12.83 -5.63 6.27
CA LEU A 127 -14.20 -5.53 5.76
C LEU A 127 -15.23 -5.42 6.89
N ASP A 128 -15.03 -6.13 8.00
CA ASP A 128 -15.93 -6.07 9.17
C ASP A 128 -15.90 -4.70 9.87
N ARG A 129 -14.78 -3.98 9.79
CA ARG A 129 -14.64 -2.62 10.34
C ARG A 129 -15.22 -1.55 9.45
N SER A 130 -15.41 -1.85 8.18
CA SER A 130 -16.07 -0.95 7.25
C SER A 130 -17.58 -0.86 7.61
N VAL A 131 -18.05 0.35 7.83
CA VAL A 131 -19.47 0.62 8.14
C VAL A 131 -20.33 0.57 6.89
N ALA A 132 -19.74 0.83 5.76
CA ALA A 132 -20.42 0.85 4.47
C ALA A 132 -20.67 -0.58 3.97
N GLN A 133 -21.91 -0.91 3.67
CA GLN A 133 -22.23 -2.15 2.91
C GLN A 133 -21.81 -2.03 1.43
N GLU A 134 -21.49 -0.82 0.99
CA GLU A 134 -21.02 -0.48 -0.34
C GLU A 134 -19.80 0.44 -0.19
N PHE A 135 -18.75 0.19 -0.94
CA PHE A 135 -17.61 1.07 -1.00
C PHE A 135 -17.82 2.10 -2.10
N ASP A 136 -17.41 3.33 -1.86
CA ASP A 136 -17.55 4.43 -2.81
C ASP A 136 -16.52 4.36 -3.95
N ASP A 137 -15.48 3.52 -3.80
CA ASP A 137 -14.41 3.33 -4.78
C ASP A 137 -13.97 1.86 -4.85
N ASP A 138 -13.16 1.54 -5.87
CA ASP A 138 -12.66 0.19 -6.13
C ASP A 138 -11.63 -0.24 -5.07
N ILE A 139 -11.87 -1.39 -4.44
CA ILE A 139 -10.94 -2.00 -3.50
C ILE A 139 -10.00 -2.95 -4.23
N LEU A 140 -8.71 -2.70 -4.10
CA LEU A 140 -7.68 -3.66 -4.44
C LEU A 140 -6.88 -3.99 -3.18
N PHE A 141 -6.68 -5.28 -2.97
CA PHE A 141 -5.83 -5.82 -1.92
C PHE A 141 -4.87 -6.82 -2.54
N PHE A 142 -3.58 -6.56 -2.44
CA PHE A 142 -2.52 -7.43 -2.95
C PHE A 142 -1.62 -7.85 -1.80
N CYS A 143 -1.27 -9.13 -1.75
CA CYS A 143 -0.36 -9.68 -0.77
C CYS A 143 0.73 -10.50 -1.46
N LEU A 144 1.99 -10.16 -1.16
CA LEU A 144 3.16 -10.95 -1.53
C LEU A 144 3.72 -11.61 -0.27
N GLN A 145 3.58 -12.92 -0.15
CA GLN A 145 4.02 -13.69 1.01
C GLN A 145 5.19 -14.62 0.66
N ARG A 146 6.19 -14.65 1.54
CA ARG A 146 7.25 -15.64 1.50
C ARG A 146 6.97 -16.75 2.52
N ASN A 147 6.79 -17.98 2.06
CA ASN A 147 6.39 -19.11 2.91
C ASN A 147 7.58 -19.86 3.54
N TYR A 148 8.81 -19.70 3.00
CA TYR A 148 10.05 -20.38 3.46
C TYR A 148 11.30 -19.61 3.03
#